data_4f15933297edc9c8b703e7a2c7712255
#
_entry.id   4f15933297edc9c8b703e7a2c7712255
#
_cell.length_a   1.000
_cell.length_b   1.000
_cell.length_c   1.000
_cell.angle_alpha   90.00
_cell.angle_beta   90.00
_cell.angle_gamma   90.00
#
_symmetry.space_group_name_H-M   'P 1'
#
loop_
_entity.id
_entity.type
_entity.pdbx_description
1 polymer ?
#
loop_
_entity_poly.entity_id
_entity_poly.type
_entity_poly.pdbx_seq_one_letter_code
_entity_poly.pdbx_strand_id
1 'polypeptide(L)'
;MTPYIGSDAIKPYTELLKQKGKDLFVVLRTANKTASELQDLLSGSRLVHMAAADIVNRQSEKMITRSGYSQVAVVGPANVADVLKKLRARYKHFFILIDGYDYANANAKNCSYGFDQLGHGAIACANAGILSAWNPDLSDGRDYVRCAEEAAERMKKNLLRYVTIL
;
A
#
# COMPACT_ATOMS: atom_id res chain seq x y z
N MET A 1 3.49 10.81 1.67
CA MET A 1 3.28 11.85 2.70
C MET A 1 3.00 11.21 4.04
N THR A 2 3.36 11.86 5.17
CA THR A 2 2.99 11.42 6.51
C THR A 2 1.66 12.04 6.97
N PRO A 3 0.76 11.31 7.68
CA PRO A 3 -0.48 11.83 8.21
C PRO A 3 -0.32 12.60 9.54
N TYR A 4 0.85 12.50 10.17
CA TYR A 4 1.08 13.05 11.52
C TYR A 4 1.08 14.58 11.59
N ILE A 5 1.17 15.28 10.45
CA ILE A 5 1.04 16.73 10.36
C ILE A 5 -0.45 17.16 10.41
N GLY A 6 -1.38 16.20 10.30
CA GLY A 6 -2.81 16.46 10.27
C GLY A 6 -3.37 16.76 8.87
N SER A 7 -4.68 17.05 8.83
CA SER A 7 -5.39 17.25 7.56
C SER A 7 -4.96 18.51 6.81
N ASP A 8 -4.37 19.49 7.50
CA ASP A 8 -3.91 20.73 6.89
C ASP A 8 -2.73 20.52 5.93
N ALA A 9 -1.97 19.44 6.12
CA ALA A 9 -0.92 19.06 5.19
C ALA A 9 -1.48 18.44 3.88
N ILE A 10 -2.68 17.85 3.92
CA ILE A 10 -3.29 17.17 2.77
C ILE A 10 -4.10 18.16 1.91
N LYS A 11 -4.83 19.08 2.56
CA LYS A 11 -5.73 20.03 1.88
C LYS A 11 -5.10 20.80 0.70
N PRO A 12 -3.89 21.37 0.81
CA PRO A 12 -3.29 22.15 -0.28
C PRO A 12 -3.07 21.31 -1.55
N TYR A 13 -2.90 19.99 -1.41
CA TYR A 13 -2.67 19.11 -2.55
C TYR A 13 -3.97 18.75 -3.28
N THR A 14 -5.13 18.78 -2.64
CA THR A 14 -6.38 18.29 -3.25
C THR A 14 -6.74 19.01 -4.55
N GLU A 15 -6.58 20.33 -4.61
CA GLU A 15 -6.84 21.10 -5.86
C GLU A 15 -5.80 20.78 -6.94
N LEU A 16 -4.53 20.67 -6.55
CA LEU A 16 -3.45 20.33 -7.47
C LEU A 16 -3.64 18.93 -8.07
N LEU A 17 -4.04 17.95 -7.24
CA LEU A 17 -4.30 16.57 -7.68
C LEU A 17 -5.40 16.54 -8.75
N LYS A 18 -6.53 17.25 -8.51
CA LYS A 18 -7.62 17.36 -9.49
C LYS A 18 -7.16 17.99 -10.80
N GLN A 19 -6.48 19.14 -10.72
CA GLN A 19 -6.04 19.89 -11.91
C GLN A 19 -5.02 19.12 -12.76
N LYS A 20 -4.13 18.35 -12.11
CA LYS A 20 -3.02 17.64 -12.75
C LYS A 20 -3.29 16.15 -12.99
N GLY A 21 -4.42 15.62 -12.55
CA GLY A 21 -4.72 14.19 -12.66
C GLY A 21 -3.67 13.32 -11.98
N LYS A 22 -3.24 13.71 -10.77
CA LYS A 22 -2.21 13.01 -9.98
C LYS A 22 -2.81 12.43 -8.71
N ASP A 23 -2.09 11.53 -8.07
CA ASP A 23 -2.49 10.88 -6.84
C ASP A 23 -1.49 11.17 -5.72
N LEU A 24 -1.98 11.16 -4.48
CA LEU A 24 -1.18 11.33 -3.26
C LEU A 24 -1.29 10.09 -2.40
N PHE A 25 -0.16 9.47 -2.07
CA PHE A 25 -0.11 8.37 -1.12
C PHE A 25 0.24 8.87 0.28
N VAL A 26 -0.62 8.56 1.26
CA VAL A 26 -0.44 8.91 2.68
C VAL A 26 -0.08 7.64 3.45
N VAL A 27 1.06 7.64 4.14
CA VAL A 27 1.57 6.49 4.88
C VAL A 27 0.78 6.31 6.17
N LEU A 28 0.02 5.22 6.29
CA LEU A 28 -0.71 4.90 7.52
C LEU A 28 0.09 3.97 8.42
N ARG A 29 0.55 2.85 7.85
CA ARG A 29 1.33 1.86 8.58
C ARG A 29 2.38 1.27 7.65
N THR A 30 3.63 1.25 8.12
CA THR A 30 4.79 0.73 7.40
C THR A 30 5.09 -0.72 7.76
N ALA A 31 5.86 -1.44 6.92
CA ALA A 31 6.14 -2.86 7.11
C ALA A 31 7.34 -3.14 8.04
N ASN A 32 8.14 -2.13 8.41
CA ASN A 32 9.31 -2.31 9.25
C ASN A 32 8.95 -2.76 10.68
N LYS A 33 9.87 -3.49 11.32
CA LYS A 33 9.68 -4.13 12.63
C LYS A 33 9.25 -3.13 13.72
N THR A 34 9.87 -1.95 13.77
CA THR A 34 9.63 -0.95 14.82
C THR A 34 8.40 -0.06 14.56
N ALA A 35 7.68 -0.28 13.47
CA ALA A 35 6.46 0.47 13.19
C ALA A 35 5.42 0.36 14.32
N SER A 36 5.39 -0.76 15.05
CA SER A 36 4.51 -0.98 16.19
C SER A 36 4.78 -0.05 17.38
N GLU A 37 5.99 0.50 17.52
CA GLU A 37 6.35 1.40 18.62
C GLU A 37 5.52 2.71 18.63
N LEU A 38 5.01 3.11 17.47
CA LEU A 38 4.16 4.28 17.33
C LEU A 38 2.81 3.96 16.66
N GLN A 39 2.85 3.25 15.53
CA GLN A 39 1.69 3.14 14.64
C GLN A 39 0.63 2.18 15.16
N ASP A 40 1.02 1.22 16.02
CA ASP A 40 0.13 0.26 16.66
C ASP A 40 -0.21 0.63 18.12
N LEU A 41 0.19 1.80 18.61
CA LEU A 41 -0.23 2.31 19.92
C LEU A 41 -1.73 2.60 19.91
N LEU A 42 -2.34 2.46 21.09
CA LEU A 42 -3.74 2.84 21.31
C LEU A 42 -3.86 4.34 21.61
N SER A 43 -4.68 5.01 20.84
CA SER A 43 -5.17 6.37 21.12
C SER A 43 -6.67 6.26 21.44
N GLY A 44 -6.98 6.21 22.74
CA GLY A 44 -8.29 5.83 23.21
C GLY A 44 -8.60 4.36 22.87
N SER A 45 -9.67 4.11 22.13
CA SER A 45 -10.07 2.76 21.69
C SER A 45 -9.55 2.37 20.29
N ARG A 46 -8.74 3.21 19.65
CA ARG A 46 -8.27 3.03 18.27
C ARG A 46 -6.75 2.98 18.18
N LEU A 47 -6.24 2.17 17.27
CA LEU A 47 -4.83 2.18 16.91
C LEU A 47 -4.48 3.49 16.18
N VAL A 48 -3.28 4.03 16.42
CA VAL A 48 -2.81 5.30 15.82
C VAL A 48 -2.95 5.29 14.30
N HIS A 49 -2.56 4.21 13.62
CA HIS A 49 -2.69 4.12 12.16
C HIS A 49 -4.16 4.15 11.70
N MET A 50 -5.10 3.62 12.49
CA MET A 50 -6.54 3.71 12.17
C MET A 50 -7.12 5.10 12.43
N ALA A 51 -6.64 5.79 13.48
CA ALA A 51 -6.99 7.18 13.72
C ALA A 51 -6.47 8.08 12.58
N ALA A 52 -5.24 7.82 12.11
CA ALA A 52 -4.69 8.48 10.93
C ALA A 52 -5.52 8.19 9.66
N ALA A 53 -5.98 6.95 9.47
CA ALA A 53 -6.86 6.59 8.37
C ALA A 53 -8.17 7.39 8.37
N ASP A 54 -8.80 7.59 9.55
CA ASP A 54 -9.99 8.44 9.67
C ASP A 54 -9.74 9.91 9.28
N ILE A 55 -8.54 10.44 9.60
CA ILE A 55 -8.13 11.80 9.19
C ILE A 55 -8.01 11.89 7.67
N VAL A 56 -7.32 10.92 7.06
CA VAL A 56 -7.10 10.84 5.59
C VAL A 56 -8.43 10.65 4.87
N ASN A 57 -9.32 9.80 5.41
CA ASN A 57 -10.61 9.46 4.81
C ASN A 57 -11.46 10.70 4.53
N ARG A 58 -11.49 11.68 5.45
CA ARG A 58 -12.24 12.92 5.27
C ARG A 58 -11.85 13.73 4.03
N GLN A 59 -10.60 13.60 3.59
CA GLN A 59 -10.14 14.24 2.34
C GLN A 59 -10.33 13.28 1.15
N SER A 60 -10.09 12.00 1.36
CA SER A 60 -10.21 10.95 0.36
C SER A 60 -11.63 10.86 -0.23
N GLU A 61 -12.68 10.94 0.61
CA GLU A 61 -14.07 10.92 0.17
C GLU A 61 -14.43 12.04 -0.82
N LYS A 62 -13.74 13.17 -0.73
CA LYS A 62 -13.96 14.32 -1.62
C LYS A 62 -13.23 14.20 -2.97
N MET A 63 -12.41 13.15 -3.11
CA MET A 63 -11.47 12.98 -4.21
C MET A 63 -11.67 11.67 -4.97
N ILE A 64 -12.86 11.05 -4.82
CA ILE A 64 -13.20 9.79 -5.52
C ILE A 64 -13.34 10.07 -7.01
N THR A 65 -12.66 9.29 -7.83
CA THR A 65 -12.67 9.37 -9.30
C THR A 65 -13.73 8.44 -9.90
N ARG A 66 -13.83 8.46 -11.24
CA ARG A 66 -14.72 7.56 -11.98
C ARG A 66 -14.37 6.08 -11.81
N SER A 67 -13.14 5.76 -11.42
CA SER A 67 -12.73 4.37 -11.12
C SER A 67 -13.32 3.84 -9.82
N GLY A 68 -13.96 4.69 -8.99
CA GLY A 68 -14.45 4.34 -7.66
C GLY A 68 -13.38 4.48 -6.57
N TYR A 69 -12.16 4.83 -6.92
CA TYR A 69 -11.06 5.05 -5.97
C TYR A 69 -10.67 6.51 -5.88
N SER A 70 -10.14 6.89 -4.72
CA SER A 70 -9.74 8.26 -4.44
C SER A 70 -8.32 8.57 -4.90
N GLN A 71 -8.11 9.81 -5.34
CA GLN A 71 -6.77 10.35 -5.60
C GLN A 71 -5.95 10.57 -4.32
N VAL A 72 -6.60 10.61 -3.15
CA VAL A 72 -5.90 10.56 -1.84
C VAL A 72 -5.90 9.10 -1.38
N ALA A 73 -4.85 8.41 -1.74
CA ALA A 73 -4.58 7.00 -1.52
C ALA A 73 -3.78 6.77 -0.24
N VAL A 74 -3.62 5.53 0.17
CA VAL A 74 -2.94 5.18 1.42
C VAL A 74 -1.88 4.11 1.23
N VAL A 75 -0.90 4.06 2.15
CA VAL A 75 0.10 3.00 2.22
C VAL A 75 -0.18 2.12 3.42
N GLY A 76 -0.23 0.80 3.20
CA GLY A 76 -0.38 -0.23 4.21
C GLY A 76 0.66 -1.35 4.08
N PRO A 77 0.91 -2.15 5.14
CA PRO A 77 1.98 -3.13 5.19
C PRO A 77 1.60 -4.47 4.59
N ALA A 78 2.48 -5.07 3.78
CA ALA A 78 2.30 -6.42 3.21
C ALA A 78 2.34 -7.54 4.27
N ASN A 79 3.07 -7.34 5.36
CA ASN A 79 3.34 -8.35 6.39
C ASN A 79 2.35 -8.34 7.57
N VAL A 80 1.36 -7.43 7.59
CA VAL A 80 0.33 -7.35 8.64
C VAL A 80 -1.06 -7.40 8.00
N ALA A 81 -1.52 -8.60 7.70
CA ALA A 81 -2.79 -8.86 7.00
C ALA A 81 -4.01 -8.17 7.63
N ASP A 82 -4.08 -8.09 8.95
CA ASP A 82 -5.21 -7.50 9.67
C ASP A 82 -5.34 -5.99 9.44
N VAL A 83 -4.25 -5.29 9.19
CA VAL A 83 -4.28 -3.87 8.81
C VAL A 83 -4.96 -3.73 7.45
N LEU A 84 -4.54 -4.52 6.46
CA LEU A 84 -5.12 -4.48 5.10
C LEU A 84 -6.60 -4.87 5.12
N LYS A 85 -6.98 -5.93 5.86
CA LYS A 85 -8.38 -6.32 6.04
C LYS A 85 -9.22 -5.18 6.61
N LYS A 86 -8.77 -4.55 7.69
CA LYS A 86 -9.48 -3.44 8.36
C LYS A 86 -9.59 -2.22 7.44
N LEU A 87 -8.51 -1.86 6.74
CA LEU A 87 -8.52 -0.74 5.80
C LEU A 87 -9.52 -0.98 4.67
N ARG A 88 -9.47 -2.15 4.01
CA ARG A 88 -10.37 -2.47 2.89
C ARG A 88 -11.82 -2.64 3.34
N ALA A 89 -12.06 -3.23 4.52
CA ALA A 89 -13.41 -3.38 5.05
C ALA A 89 -14.07 -2.03 5.35
N ARG A 90 -13.31 -1.09 5.93
CA ARG A 90 -13.85 0.20 6.40
C ARG A 90 -13.85 1.29 5.32
N TYR A 91 -12.84 1.32 4.45
CA TYR A 91 -12.66 2.41 3.46
C TYR A 91 -12.63 1.82 2.04
N LYS A 92 -13.82 1.66 1.43
CA LYS A 92 -13.97 0.99 0.13
C LYS A 92 -13.29 1.73 -1.01
N HIS A 93 -13.24 3.06 -0.96
CA HIS A 93 -12.67 3.92 -1.99
C HIS A 93 -11.16 4.20 -1.83
N PHE A 94 -10.50 3.71 -0.78
CA PHE A 94 -9.05 3.82 -0.71
C PHE A 94 -8.39 3.01 -1.82
N PHE A 95 -7.49 3.65 -2.57
CA PHE A 95 -6.46 2.92 -3.31
C PHE A 95 -5.31 2.62 -2.35
N ILE A 96 -4.92 1.37 -2.22
CA ILE A 96 -3.94 0.94 -1.21
C ILE A 96 -2.63 0.54 -1.90
N LEU A 97 -1.54 1.26 -1.63
CA LEU A 97 -0.20 0.79 -1.92
C LEU A 97 0.23 -0.14 -0.79
N ILE A 98 0.41 -1.41 -1.11
CA ILE A 98 0.80 -2.45 -0.17
C ILE A 98 2.33 -2.55 -0.21
N ASP A 99 2.99 -1.95 0.78
CA ASP A 99 4.45 -1.86 0.84
C ASP A 99 5.07 -3.05 1.57
N GLY A 100 6.26 -3.45 1.12
CA GLY A 100 7.09 -4.44 1.77
C GLY A 100 6.70 -5.89 1.48
N TYR A 101 6.35 -6.21 0.23
CA TYR A 101 6.08 -7.59 -0.20
C TYR A 101 7.26 -8.53 0.05
N ASP A 102 8.49 -8.01 0.04
CA ASP A 102 9.75 -8.71 0.28
C ASP A 102 10.21 -8.70 1.75
N TYR A 103 9.44 -8.11 2.66
CA TYR A 103 9.73 -8.19 4.10
C TYR A 103 9.35 -9.55 4.71
N ALA A 104 9.98 -9.86 5.84
CA ALA A 104 9.66 -11.04 6.62
C ALA A 104 8.16 -11.11 6.97
N ASN A 105 7.58 -12.29 6.84
CA ASN A 105 6.15 -12.56 7.05
C ASN A 105 5.19 -11.93 6.02
N ALA A 106 5.70 -11.24 5.00
CA ALA A 106 4.87 -10.84 3.86
C ALA A 106 4.67 -12.02 2.90
N ASN A 107 3.52 -12.07 2.26
CA ASN A 107 3.20 -13.04 1.22
C ASN A 107 2.01 -12.59 0.39
N ALA A 108 1.80 -13.25 -0.74
CA ALA A 108 0.72 -12.93 -1.68
C ALA A 108 -0.68 -13.01 -1.04
N LYS A 109 -0.91 -13.99 -0.16
CA LYS A 109 -2.19 -14.14 0.57
C LYS A 109 -2.46 -12.92 1.48
N ASN A 110 -1.46 -12.43 2.20
CA ASN A 110 -1.61 -11.25 3.03
C ASN A 110 -1.92 -10.02 2.18
N CYS A 111 -1.21 -9.85 1.07
CA CYS A 111 -1.44 -8.72 0.14
C CYS A 111 -2.84 -8.75 -0.47
N SER A 112 -3.41 -9.94 -0.74
CA SER A 112 -4.73 -10.04 -1.35
C SER A 112 -5.83 -9.34 -0.57
N TYR A 113 -5.69 -9.21 0.75
CA TYR A 113 -6.67 -8.49 1.58
C TYR A 113 -6.72 -6.98 1.34
N GLY A 114 -5.75 -6.41 0.67
CA GLY A 114 -5.77 -5.00 0.24
C GLY A 114 -6.58 -4.75 -1.01
N PHE A 115 -6.83 -5.77 -1.83
CA PHE A 115 -7.65 -5.69 -3.04
C PHE A 115 -9.14 -5.81 -2.69
N ASP A 116 -9.99 -5.34 -3.58
CA ASP A 116 -11.44 -5.57 -3.49
C ASP A 116 -11.84 -6.94 -4.09
N GLN A 117 -13.14 -7.22 -4.14
CA GLN A 117 -13.66 -8.49 -4.64
C GLN A 117 -13.46 -8.68 -6.16
N LEU A 118 -13.22 -7.59 -6.90
CA LEU A 118 -12.95 -7.61 -8.34
C LEU A 118 -11.44 -7.65 -8.65
N GLY A 119 -10.60 -7.71 -7.62
CA GLY A 119 -9.15 -7.70 -7.77
C GLY A 119 -8.54 -6.32 -8.03
N HIS A 120 -9.28 -5.26 -7.68
CA HIS A 120 -8.87 -3.87 -7.91
C HIS A 120 -8.56 -3.14 -6.59
N GLY A 121 -8.21 -1.84 -6.69
CA GLY A 121 -8.08 -0.92 -5.56
C GLY A 121 -6.80 -1.04 -4.76
N ALA A 122 -5.83 -1.85 -5.20
CA ALA A 122 -4.52 -1.93 -4.58
C ALA A 122 -3.41 -2.21 -5.58
N ILE A 123 -2.18 -1.95 -5.16
CA ILE A 123 -0.94 -2.34 -5.84
C ILE A 123 0.04 -2.87 -4.79
N ALA A 124 0.63 -4.03 -5.02
CA ALA A 124 1.67 -4.59 -4.16
C ALA A 124 3.06 -4.13 -4.64
N CYS A 125 3.89 -3.70 -3.70
CA CYS A 125 5.21 -3.15 -3.95
C CYS A 125 6.29 -4.00 -3.28
N ALA A 126 7.34 -4.31 -4.04
CA ALA A 126 8.57 -4.92 -3.57
C ALA A 126 9.76 -4.07 -4.05
N ASN A 127 10.75 -3.89 -3.20
CA ASN A 127 11.94 -3.12 -3.51
C ASN A 127 13.12 -4.04 -3.84
N ALA A 128 13.83 -4.51 -2.82
CA ALA A 128 15.01 -5.36 -2.99
C ALA A 128 14.67 -6.69 -3.69
N GLY A 129 13.51 -7.26 -3.42
CA GLY A 129 13.05 -8.50 -4.05
C GLY A 129 12.92 -8.43 -5.58
N ILE A 130 12.80 -7.24 -6.15
CA ILE A 130 12.80 -7.01 -7.60
C ILE A 130 14.13 -6.36 -8.03
N LEU A 131 14.48 -5.21 -7.45
CA LEU A 131 15.62 -4.41 -7.91
C LEU A 131 16.97 -5.08 -7.66
N SER A 132 17.07 -5.91 -6.63
CA SER A 132 18.27 -6.68 -6.29
C SER A 132 18.12 -8.18 -6.57
N ALA A 133 17.19 -8.58 -7.42
CA ALA A 133 16.94 -9.99 -7.77
C ALA A 133 18.13 -10.64 -8.52
N TRP A 134 19.02 -9.85 -9.07
CA TRP A 134 20.28 -10.30 -9.69
C TRP A 134 21.34 -10.70 -8.66
N ASN A 135 21.24 -10.17 -7.47
CA ASN A 135 22.10 -10.48 -6.35
C ASN A 135 21.39 -11.56 -5.52
N PRO A 136 21.90 -12.62 -5.20
CA PRO A 136 23.25 -12.88 -4.74
C PRO A 136 23.79 -14.14 -5.36
N ASP A 137 24.91 -14.48 -5.11
CA ASP A 137 25.53 -15.79 -5.17
C ASP A 137 26.00 -16.27 -6.56
N LEU A 138 25.47 -15.76 -7.69
CA LEU A 138 25.74 -16.38 -8.98
C LEU A 138 25.87 -15.42 -10.16
N SER A 139 25.60 -14.11 -10.00
CA SER A 139 25.61 -13.16 -11.10
C SER A 139 26.62 -12.01 -10.88
N ASP A 140 27.31 -11.63 -11.93
CA ASP A 140 28.14 -10.41 -11.97
C ASP A 140 27.32 -9.13 -12.17
N GLY A 141 25.99 -9.25 -12.11
CA GLY A 141 25.02 -8.15 -12.24
C GLY A 141 24.71 -7.73 -13.68
N ARG A 142 25.31 -8.36 -14.70
CA ARG A 142 25.05 -7.99 -16.10
C ARG A 142 23.65 -8.34 -16.57
N ASP A 143 23.01 -9.29 -15.90
CA ASP A 143 21.66 -9.78 -16.21
C ASP A 143 20.57 -9.21 -15.28
N TYR A 144 20.86 -8.10 -14.58
CA TYR A 144 19.95 -7.52 -13.59
C TYR A 144 18.54 -7.23 -14.12
N VAL A 145 18.40 -6.82 -15.38
CA VAL A 145 17.11 -6.54 -16.01
C VAL A 145 16.28 -7.81 -16.09
N ARG A 146 16.84 -8.89 -16.65
CA ARG A 146 16.16 -10.18 -16.76
C ARG A 146 15.76 -10.73 -15.40
N CYS A 147 16.66 -10.65 -14.41
CA CYS A 147 16.38 -11.10 -13.05
C CYS A 147 15.22 -10.30 -12.39
N ALA A 148 15.19 -8.99 -12.61
CA ALA A 148 14.10 -8.14 -12.12
C ALA A 148 12.76 -8.46 -12.78
N GLU A 149 12.73 -8.66 -14.10
CA GLU A 149 11.53 -9.08 -14.84
C GLU A 149 11.00 -10.43 -14.34
N GLU A 150 11.88 -11.44 -14.20
CA GLU A 150 11.50 -12.74 -13.68
C GLU A 150 10.97 -12.67 -12.24
N ALA A 151 11.56 -11.83 -11.40
CA ALA A 151 11.11 -11.62 -10.03
C ALA A 151 9.72 -10.96 -10.00
N ALA A 152 9.50 -9.94 -10.82
CA ALA A 152 8.20 -9.28 -10.94
C ALA A 152 7.11 -10.24 -11.46
N GLU A 153 7.41 -11.04 -12.47
CA GLU A 153 6.48 -12.04 -13.00
C GLU A 153 6.16 -13.16 -11.97
N ARG A 154 7.15 -13.60 -11.17
CA ARG A 154 6.90 -14.53 -10.06
C ARG A 154 5.98 -13.92 -9.02
N MET A 155 6.22 -12.66 -8.64
CA MET A 155 5.37 -11.92 -7.70
C MET A 155 3.94 -11.80 -8.21
N LYS A 156 3.75 -11.41 -9.47
CA LYS A 156 2.45 -11.31 -10.14
C LYS A 156 1.72 -12.65 -10.14
N LYS A 157 2.37 -13.73 -10.58
CA LYS A 157 1.79 -15.09 -10.57
C LYS A 157 1.37 -15.54 -9.17
N ASN A 158 2.15 -15.19 -8.14
CA ASN A 158 1.80 -15.52 -6.76
C ASN A 158 0.57 -14.73 -6.28
N LEU A 159 0.47 -13.45 -6.61
CA LEU A 159 -0.69 -12.61 -6.26
C LEU A 159 -1.97 -13.13 -6.95
N LEU A 160 -1.91 -13.48 -8.23
CA LEU A 160 -3.05 -13.98 -9.00
C LEU A 160 -3.62 -15.31 -8.49
N ARG A 161 -2.93 -16.02 -7.58
CA ARG A 161 -3.49 -17.18 -6.87
C ARG A 161 -4.54 -16.81 -5.82
N TYR A 162 -4.54 -15.56 -5.36
CA TYR A 162 -5.38 -15.07 -4.26
C TYR A 162 -6.22 -13.86 -4.64
N VAL A 163 -5.92 -13.23 -5.77
CA VAL A 163 -6.64 -12.06 -6.31
C VAL A 163 -7.25 -12.47 -7.63
N THR A 164 -8.58 -12.54 -7.66
CA THR A 164 -9.32 -12.78 -8.91
C THR A 164 -9.54 -11.44 -9.59
N ILE A 165 -9.03 -11.26 -10.78
CA ILE A 165 -9.31 -10.10 -11.64
C ILE A 165 -10.47 -10.50 -12.55
N LEU A 166 -11.60 -9.81 -12.40
CA LEU A 166 -12.80 -9.98 -13.22
C LEU A 166 -12.86 -8.90 -14.29
#